data_7d1e6e1a1e1baec6a02d613d0897cf16
#
_entry.id   7d1e6e1a1e1baec6a02d613d0897cf16
#
_cell.length_a   1.000
_cell.length_b   1.000
_cell.length_c   1.000
_cell.angle_alpha   90.00
_cell.angle_beta   90.00
_cell.angle_gamma   90.00
#
_symmetry.space_group_name_H-M   'P 1'
#
loop_
_entity.id
_entity.type
_entity.pdbx_description
1 polymer ?
#
loop_
_entity_poly.entity_id
_entity_poly.type
_entity_poly.pdbx_seq_one_letter_code
_entity_poly.pdbx_strand_id
1 'polypeptide(L)'
;MGKQIVLEGEGIATGYRQGKQLTEVHHGLDFSLSGGELTCLLGCNGAGKSTLLRTLAGMQPPLSGRLELMGRPLEAYSAHERSKTIGVVLTDRMQAGGLTVYELVALGRQPYTGFFGRLTSADKALVWRALEE
;
A
#
# COMPACT_ATOMS: atom_id res chain seq x y z
N MET A 1 8.82 13.03 23.51
CA MET A 1 7.58 12.38 23.11
C MET A 1 7.91 11.14 22.30
N GLY A 2 7.26 10.02 22.57
CA GLY A 2 7.44 8.79 21.79
C GLY A 2 6.95 8.96 20.33
N LYS A 3 7.63 8.30 19.38
CA LYS A 3 7.18 8.27 18.01
C LYS A 3 5.90 7.43 17.91
N GLN A 4 4.95 7.91 17.12
CA GLN A 4 3.70 7.19 16.89
C GLN A 4 3.94 6.00 15.98
N ILE A 5 3.57 4.79 16.43
CA ILE A 5 3.56 3.60 15.57
C ILE A 5 2.44 3.78 14.55
N VAL A 6 2.78 3.65 13.27
CA VAL A 6 1.84 3.78 12.15
C VAL A 6 1.47 2.45 11.53
N LEU A 7 2.37 1.47 11.56
CA LEU A 7 2.11 0.12 11.08
C LEU A 7 2.77 -0.89 12.02
N GLU A 8 2.03 -1.88 12.46
CA GLU A 8 2.50 -2.91 13.38
C GLU A 8 2.07 -4.29 12.92
N GLY A 9 2.98 -5.25 12.98
CA GLY A 9 2.72 -6.64 12.66
C GLY A 9 3.12 -7.55 13.80
N GLU A 10 2.24 -8.49 14.16
CA GLU A 10 2.49 -9.54 15.14
C GLU A 10 2.28 -10.91 14.52
N GLY A 11 3.31 -11.75 14.59
CA GLY A 11 3.25 -13.13 14.10
C GLY A 11 2.87 -13.25 12.62
N ILE A 12 3.27 -12.30 11.81
CA ILE A 12 2.88 -12.21 10.40
C ILE A 12 3.50 -13.36 9.61
N ALA A 13 2.65 -14.12 8.92
CA ALA A 13 3.05 -15.02 7.85
C ALA A 13 2.63 -14.44 6.51
N THR A 14 3.54 -14.44 5.55
CA THR A 14 3.28 -13.97 4.19
C THR A 14 3.45 -15.11 3.20
N GLY A 15 2.78 -15.02 2.08
CA GLY A 15 2.85 -15.99 1.02
C GLY A 15 1.72 -15.80 0.04
N TYR A 16 1.44 -16.81 -0.74
CA TYR A 16 0.37 -16.78 -1.73
C TYR A 16 -0.30 -18.13 -1.88
N ARG A 17 -1.51 -18.09 -2.34
CA ARG A 17 -2.33 -19.27 -2.59
C ARG A 17 -2.60 -19.43 -4.09
N GLN A 18 -2.27 -20.60 -4.61
CA GLN A 18 -2.59 -21.00 -5.99
C GLN A 18 -3.55 -22.19 -5.93
N GLY A 19 -4.84 -21.94 -6.12
CA GLY A 19 -5.85 -22.94 -5.94
C GLY A 19 -5.87 -23.52 -4.52
N LYS A 20 -5.60 -24.80 -4.37
CA LYS A 20 -5.49 -25.48 -3.06
C LYS A 20 -4.09 -25.44 -2.45
N GLN A 21 -3.09 -25.05 -3.25
CA GLN A 21 -1.70 -24.98 -2.79
C GLN A 21 -1.42 -23.66 -2.10
N LEU A 22 -0.86 -23.73 -0.89
CA LEU A 22 -0.40 -22.61 -0.10
C LEU A 22 1.12 -22.60 -0.11
N THR A 23 1.71 -21.46 -0.50
CA THR A 23 3.16 -21.23 -0.43
C THR A 23 3.43 -20.16 0.61
N GLU A 24 4.01 -20.55 1.74
CA GLU A 24 4.46 -19.64 2.78
C GLU A 24 5.86 -19.13 2.45
N VAL A 25 6.06 -17.81 2.51
CA VAL A 25 7.33 -17.13 2.23
C VAL A 25 7.98 -16.67 3.51
N HIS A 26 7.22 -16.05 4.40
CA HIS A 26 7.67 -15.67 5.74
C HIS A 26 6.68 -16.15 6.78
N HIS A 27 7.21 -16.33 8.01
CA HIS A 27 6.37 -16.72 9.13
C HIS A 27 6.90 -16.10 10.43
N GLY A 28 5.99 -15.80 11.35
CA GLY A 28 6.35 -15.31 12.67
C GLY A 28 7.05 -13.94 12.69
N LEU A 29 6.75 -13.06 11.73
CA LEU A 29 7.35 -11.74 11.69
C LEU A 29 6.67 -10.80 12.67
N ASP A 30 7.48 -10.18 13.54
CA ASP A 30 7.06 -9.10 14.43
C ASP A 30 7.82 -7.83 14.04
N PHE A 31 7.12 -6.73 13.87
CA PHE A 31 7.72 -5.44 13.53
C PHE A 31 6.80 -4.28 13.89
N SER A 32 7.40 -3.09 14.01
CA SER A 32 6.67 -1.83 14.12
C SER A 32 7.36 -0.75 13.30
N LEU A 33 6.58 0.05 12.59
CA LEU A 33 7.04 1.21 11.84
C LEU A 33 6.48 2.47 12.46
N SER A 34 7.33 3.47 12.63
CA SER A 34 6.96 4.74 13.27
C SER A 34 6.77 5.85 12.25
N GLY A 35 5.89 6.79 12.57
CA GLY A 35 5.68 7.98 11.76
C GLY A 35 6.94 8.86 11.69
N GLY A 36 7.17 9.48 10.53
CA GLY A 36 8.31 10.35 10.29
C GLY A 36 9.64 9.63 10.10
N GLU A 37 9.63 8.31 9.90
CA GLU A 37 10.84 7.52 9.67
C GLU A 37 10.88 6.93 8.27
N LEU A 38 12.09 6.83 7.72
CA LEU A 38 12.37 6.04 6.53
C LEU A 38 12.90 4.67 6.97
N THR A 39 12.15 3.64 6.65
CA THR A 39 12.53 2.26 6.94
C THR A 39 12.92 1.53 5.67
N CYS A 40 14.09 0.89 5.66
CA CYS A 40 14.57 0.11 4.52
C CYS A 40 14.40 -1.39 4.77
N LEU A 41 13.87 -2.11 3.78
CA LEU A 41 13.80 -3.56 3.78
C LEU A 41 14.93 -4.11 2.90
N LEU A 42 15.87 -4.81 3.51
CA LEU A 42 17.03 -5.37 2.83
C LEU A 42 16.97 -6.90 2.79
N GLY A 43 17.48 -7.47 1.72
CA GLY A 43 17.56 -8.93 1.54
C GLY A 43 17.94 -9.29 0.12
N CYS A 44 18.33 -10.56 -0.09
CA CYS A 44 18.64 -11.10 -1.40
C CYS A 44 17.42 -11.10 -2.32
N ASN A 45 17.64 -11.16 -3.65
CA ASN A 45 16.58 -11.45 -4.60
C ASN A 45 15.98 -12.83 -4.28
N GLY A 46 14.66 -12.91 -4.24
CA GLY A 46 13.93 -14.12 -3.86
C GLY A 46 13.73 -14.31 -2.35
N ALA A 47 14.18 -13.36 -1.50
CA ALA A 47 13.92 -13.39 -0.05
C ALA A 47 12.44 -13.10 0.33
N GLY A 48 11.61 -12.73 -0.63
CA GLY A 48 10.19 -12.44 -0.39
C GLY A 48 9.89 -10.98 -0.04
N LYS A 49 10.80 -10.04 -0.30
CA LYS A 49 10.60 -8.61 -0.03
C LYS A 49 9.34 -8.05 -0.68
N SER A 50 9.10 -8.38 -1.95
CA SER A 50 7.91 -7.93 -2.69
C SER A 50 6.62 -8.51 -2.11
N THR A 51 6.64 -9.77 -1.69
CA THR A 51 5.50 -10.43 -1.05
C THR A 51 5.17 -9.75 0.28
N LEU A 52 6.18 -9.44 1.09
CA LEU A 52 6.00 -8.70 2.33
C LEU A 52 5.43 -7.30 2.07
N LEU A 53 6.02 -6.53 1.16
CA LEU A 53 5.55 -5.18 0.83
C LEU A 53 4.10 -5.17 0.33
N ARG A 54 3.70 -6.12 -0.51
CA ARG A 54 2.30 -6.26 -0.94
C ARG A 54 1.35 -6.54 0.22
N THR A 55 1.79 -7.35 1.17
CA THR A 55 1.02 -7.65 2.39
C THR A 55 0.88 -6.40 3.27
N LEU A 56 1.97 -5.67 3.51
CA LEU A 56 1.96 -4.43 4.29
C LEU A 56 1.12 -3.32 3.64
N ALA A 57 1.11 -3.26 2.32
CA ALA A 57 0.31 -2.32 1.56
C ALA A 57 -1.18 -2.69 1.48
N GLY A 58 -1.58 -3.84 2.01
CA GLY A 58 -2.96 -4.33 1.93
C GLY A 58 -3.37 -4.80 0.53
N MET A 59 -2.41 -5.07 -0.35
CA MET A 59 -2.68 -5.61 -1.70
C MET A 59 -3.01 -7.10 -1.66
N GLN A 60 -2.58 -7.79 -0.62
CA GLN A 60 -2.92 -9.17 -0.31
C GLN A 60 -3.01 -9.35 1.20
N PRO A 61 -3.86 -10.26 1.71
CA PRO A 61 -3.92 -10.52 3.14
C PRO A 61 -2.67 -11.29 3.60
N PRO A 62 -2.25 -11.15 4.87
CA PRO A 62 -1.31 -12.09 5.46
C PRO A 62 -1.94 -13.48 5.54
N LEU A 63 -1.10 -14.53 5.54
CA LEU A 63 -1.58 -15.90 5.73
C LEU A 63 -2.02 -16.15 7.17
N SER A 64 -1.36 -15.51 8.11
CA SER A 64 -1.69 -15.50 9.54
C SER A 64 -1.04 -14.29 10.22
N GLY A 65 -1.36 -14.08 11.48
CA GLY A 65 -0.88 -12.96 12.28
C GLY A 65 -1.81 -11.76 12.20
N ARG A 66 -1.42 -10.69 12.88
CA ARG A 66 -2.20 -9.45 12.99
C ARG A 66 -1.40 -8.28 12.42
N LEU A 67 -2.01 -7.54 11.52
CA LEU A 67 -1.45 -6.34 10.92
C LEU A 67 -2.35 -5.15 11.24
N GLU A 68 -1.80 -4.15 11.90
CA GLU A 68 -2.53 -2.95 12.31
C GLU A 68 -1.95 -1.71 11.65
N LEU A 69 -2.82 -0.87 11.12
CA LEU A 69 -2.52 0.44 10.58
C LEU A 69 -3.14 1.50 11.49
N MET A 70 -2.32 2.39 12.04
CA MET A 70 -2.77 3.43 12.98
C MET A 70 -3.58 2.89 14.16
N GLY A 71 -3.20 1.72 14.70
CA GLY A 71 -3.87 1.06 15.82
C GLY A 71 -5.18 0.35 15.50
N ARG A 72 -5.52 0.19 14.21
CA ARG A 72 -6.73 -0.48 13.75
C ARG A 72 -6.35 -1.63 12.81
N PRO A 73 -6.96 -2.83 12.93
CA PRO A 73 -6.69 -3.93 12.02
C PRO A 73 -6.81 -3.52 10.56
N LEU A 74 -5.82 -3.88 9.73
CA LEU A 74 -5.80 -3.48 8.33
C LEU A 74 -7.00 -4.02 7.54
N GLU A 75 -7.48 -5.21 7.88
CA GLU A 75 -8.66 -5.82 7.30
C GLU A 75 -9.96 -5.05 7.60
N ALA A 76 -9.97 -4.24 8.66
CA ALA A 76 -11.12 -3.41 9.01
C ALA A 76 -11.24 -2.14 8.16
N TYR A 77 -10.20 -1.81 7.39
CA TYR A 77 -10.23 -0.70 6.43
C TYR A 77 -10.91 -1.14 5.14
N SER A 78 -11.84 -0.35 4.65
CA SER A 78 -12.34 -0.51 3.28
C SER A 78 -11.21 -0.19 2.27
N ALA A 79 -11.37 -0.63 1.02
CA ALA A 79 -10.43 -0.29 -0.04
C ALA A 79 -10.28 1.24 -0.21
N HIS A 80 -11.39 1.97 -0.05
CA HIS A 80 -11.41 3.42 -0.12
C HIS A 80 -10.62 4.08 1.03
N GLU A 81 -10.80 3.61 2.28
CA GLU A 81 -10.04 4.11 3.44
C GLU A 81 -8.54 3.83 3.28
N ARG A 82 -8.16 2.62 2.85
CA ARG A 82 -6.76 2.26 2.60
C ARG A 82 -6.12 3.14 1.54
N SER A 83 -6.81 3.40 0.44
CA SER A 83 -6.29 4.24 -0.66
C SER A 83 -6.02 5.70 -0.24
N LYS A 84 -6.66 6.17 0.80
CA LYS A 84 -6.38 7.49 1.40
C LYS A 84 -5.23 7.49 2.41
N THR A 85 -4.83 6.33 2.90
CA THR A 85 -3.87 6.19 4.00
C THR A 85 -2.55 5.62 3.54
N ILE A 86 -2.56 4.69 2.56
CA ILE A 86 -1.37 4.00 2.06
C ILE A 86 -1.14 4.37 0.60
N GLY A 87 0.05 4.89 0.30
CA GLY A 87 0.55 5.04 -1.06
C GLY A 87 1.55 3.94 -1.39
N VAL A 88 1.53 3.44 -2.62
CA VAL A 88 2.46 2.39 -3.10
C VAL A 88 3.07 2.81 -4.42
N VAL A 89 4.39 2.68 -4.51
CA VAL A 89 5.13 2.82 -5.78
C VAL A 89 5.60 1.44 -6.21
N LEU A 90 5.12 0.99 -7.36
CA LEU A 90 5.46 -0.31 -7.92
C LEU A 90 6.60 -0.19 -8.92
N THR A 91 7.40 -1.23 -9.05
CA THR A 91 8.46 -1.33 -10.05
C THR A 91 7.97 -1.80 -11.43
N ASP A 92 6.76 -2.35 -11.48
CA ASP A 92 6.14 -2.81 -12.71
C ASP A 92 5.79 -1.62 -13.62
N ARG A 93 6.06 -1.77 -14.92
CA ARG A 93 5.66 -0.76 -15.90
C ARG A 93 4.14 -0.72 -16.01
N MET A 94 3.55 0.41 -15.64
CA MET A 94 2.13 0.62 -15.87
C MET A 94 1.87 0.68 -17.39
N GLN A 95 1.07 -0.26 -17.87
CA GLN A 95 0.53 -0.15 -19.23
C GLN A 95 -0.67 0.82 -19.17
N ALA A 96 -0.38 2.07 -19.40
CA ALA A 96 -1.37 3.16 -19.27
C ALA A 96 -2.45 3.18 -20.38
N GLY A 97 -2.40 2.24 -21.32
CA GLY A 97 -3.50 1.92 -22.26
C GLY A 97 -4.16 3.11 -22.95
N GLY A 98 -3.38 4.10 -23.41
CA GLY A 98 -3.92 5.27 -24.11
C GLY A 98 -4.26 6.47 -23.23
N LEU A 99 -3.95 6.41 -21.93
CA LEU A 99 -4.07 7.56 -21.03
C LEU A 99 -2.94 8.57 -21.28
N THR A 100 -3.27 9.84 -21.22
CA THR A 100 -2.26 10.91 -21.13
C THR A 100 -1.57 10.88 -19.76
N VAL A 101 -0.42 11.52 -19.64
CA VAL A 101 0.30 11.66 -18.36
C VAL A 101 -0.58 12.36 -17.32
N TYR A 102 -1.31 13.39 -17.73
CA TYR A 102 -2.26 14.09 -16.85
C TYR A 102 -3.34 13.15 -16.32
N GLU A 103 -3.98 12.37 -17.19
CA GLU A 103 -5.03 11.42 -16.80
C GLU A 103 -4.50 10.34 -15.85
N LEU A 104 -3.28 9.83 -16.11
CA LEU A 104 -2.63 8.86 -15.26
C LEU A 104 -2.39 9.42 -13.84
N VAL A 105 -1.84 10.62 -13.73
CA VAL A 105 -1.60 11.28 -12.44
C VAL A 105 -2.92 11.63 -11.76
N ALA A 106 -3.93 12.02 -12.52
CA ALA A 106 -5.28 12.32 -12.00
C ALA A 106 -5.96 11.12 -11.33
N LEU A 107 -5.62 9.88 -11.71
CA LEU A 107 -6.11 8.67 -11.03
C LEU A 107 -5.76 8.65 -9.55
N GLY A 108 -4.68 9.30 -9.13
CA GLY A 108 -4.31 9.45 -7.72
C GLY A 108 -5.34 10.22 -6.89
N ARG A 109 -6.23 10.99 -7.53
CA ARG A 109 -7.32 11.70 -6.86
C ARG A 109 -8.61 10.88 -6.75
N GLN A 110 -8.66 9.67 -7.34
CA GLN A 110 -9.85 8.82 -7.33
C GLN A 110 -10.45 8.61 -5.92
N PRO A 111 -9.65 8.39 -4.85
CA PRO A 111 -10.21 8.23 -3.51
C PRO A 111 -10.94 9.46 -2.98
N TYR A 112 -10.71 10.63 -3.55
CA TYR A 112 -11.24 11.93 -3.13
C TYR A 112 -12.32 12.48 -4.06
N THR A 113 -12.52 11.85 -5.23
CA THR A 113 -13.59 12.21 -6.16
C THR A 113 -14.90 11.57 -5.72
N GLY A 114 -16.02 12.25 -5.95
CA GLY A 114 -17.33 11.72 -5.64
C GLY A 114 -17.77 10.56 -6.55
N PHE A 115 -19.03 10.15 -6.41
CA PHE A 115 -19.64 9.05 -7.16
C PHE A 115 -19.41 9.14 -8.68
N PHE A 116 -19.41 10.35 -9.24
CA PHE A 116 -19.21 10.60 -10.69
C PHE A 116 -17.74 10.77 -11.09
N GLY A 117 -16.80 10.66 -10.16
CA GLY A 117 -15.36 10.76 -10.44
C GLY A 117 -14.90 12.12 -10.98
N ARG A 118 -15.65 13.19 -10.72
CA ARG A 118 -15.34 14.54 -11.20
C ARG A 118 -14.24 15.18 -10.37
N LEU A 119 -13.21 15.71 -11.06
CA LEU A 119 -12.15 16.48 -10.44
C LEU A 119 -12.65 17.89 -10.11
N THR A 120 -12.47 18.30 -8.85
CA THR A 120 -12.66 19.70 -8.44
C THR A 120 -11.50 20.57 -8.92
N SER A 121 -11.64 21.91 -8.81
CA SER A 121 -10.54 22.83 -9.09
C SER A 121 -9.31 22.56 -8.21
N ALA A 122 -9.51 22.19 -6.94
CA ALA A 122 -8.45 21.81 -6.03
C ALA A 122 -7.75 20.52 -6.45
N ASP A 123 -8.49 19.51 -6.90
CA ASP A 123 -7.93 18.26 -7.44
C ASP A 123 -7.07 18.53 -8.67
N LYS A 124 -7.53 19.34 -9.60
CA LYS A 124 -6.78 19.73 -10.81
C LYS A 124 -5.49 20.46 -10.46
N ALA A 125 -5.52 21.36 -9.49
CA ALA A 125 -4.33 22.06 -9.01
C ALA A 125 -3.29 21.09 -8.42
N LEU A 126 -3.73 20.09 -7.66
CA LEU A 126 -2.86 19.05 -7.11
C LEU A 126 -2.24 18.17 -8.19
N VAL A 127 -3.00 17.83 -9.24
CA VAL A 127 -2.48 17.06 -10.38
C VAL A 127 -1.39 17.83 -11.11
N TRP A 128 -1.64 19.11 -11.42
CA TRP A 128 -0.64 19.96 -12.08
C TRP A 128 0.62 20.13 -11.23
N ARG A 129 0.46 20.37 -9.94
CA ARG A 129 1.60 20.45 -9.02
C ARG A 129 2.44 19.16 -9.00
N ALA A 130 1.79 18.00 -8.97
CA ALA A 130 2.50 16.71 -9.00
C ALA A 130 3.21 16.44 -10.35
N LEU A 131 2.77 17.08 -11.44
CA LEU A 131 3.43 16.98 -12.75
C LEU A 131 4.66 17.90 -12.87
N GLU A 132 4.73 18.94 -12.05
CA GLU A 132 5.83 19.91 -12.04
C GLU A 132 7.00 19.48 -11.12
N GLU A 133 6.78 18.58 -10.18
CA GLU A 133 7.79 17.98 -9.28
C GLU A 133 8.58 16.84 -9.94
#